data_b9a212e0bb75ce5a2b620b465a4db427
#
_entry.id   b9a212e0bb75ce5a2b620b465a4db427
#
_cell.length_a   1.000
_cell.length_b   1.000
_cell.length_c   1.000
_cell.angle_alpha   90.00
_cell.angle_beta   90.00
_cell.angle_gamma   90.00
#
_symmetry.space_group_name_H-M   'P 1'
#
loop_
_entity.id
_entity.type
_entity.pdbx_description
1 polymer ?
#
loop_
_entity_poly.entity_id
_entity_poly.type
_entity_poly.pdbx_seq_one_letter_code
_entity_poly.pdbx_strand_id
1 'polypeptide(L)'
;VLIFCELGFELYRDQLNGYEFMFAFMPYMHTESLLYQRKGETQFFNQKNLYGTNPGKTKSLRNPNDTPFMTSIELTNYDKEYEMLKSMEPHLKGHLEVIQGFGRFPKRNVALGRESTSSEIKYMESPEVQKRPY
;
A
#
# COMPACT_ATOMS: atom_id res chain seq x y z
N VAL A 1 -6.46 13.70 -2.81
CA VAL A 1 -6.39 12.23 -2.98
C VAL A 1 -6.34 11.52 -1.64
N LEU A 2 -5.40 11.85 -0.73
CA LEU A 2 -5.26 11.15 0.57
C LEU A 2 -6.51 11.23 1.46
N ILE A 3 -7.21 12.37 1.49
CA ILE A 3 -8.47 12.51 2.25
C ILE A 3 -9.54 11.55 1.72
N PHE A 4 -9.66 11.40 0.41
CA PHE A 4 -10.60 10.45 -0.18
C PHE A 4 -10.19 9.00 0.12
N CYS A 5 -8.89 8.70 0.16
CA CYS A 5 -8.41 7.38 0.55
C CYS A 5 -8.75 7.08 2.02
N GLU A 6 -8.55 8.03 2.94
CA GLU A 6 -8.93 7.86 4.35
C GLU A 6 -10.42 7.56 4.51
N LEU A 7 -11.27 8.39 3.92
CA LEU A 7 -12.73 8.20 3.97
C LEU A 7 -13.14 6.87 3.32
N GLY A 8 -12.54 6.53 2.19
CA GLY A 8 -12.78 5.25 1.53
C GLY A 8 -12.38 4.06 2.39
N PHE A 9 -11.23 4.12 3.05
CA PHE A 9 -10.80 3.06 3.97
C PHE A 9 -11.73 2.91 5.16
N GLU A 10 -12.13 4.01 5.81
CA GLU A 10 -13.01 3.95 6.97
C GLU A 10 -14.40 3.41 6.62
N LEU A 11 -14.93 3.75 5.44
CA LEU A 11 -16.28 3.38 5.03
C LEU A 11 -16.35 2.00 4.38
N TYR A 12 -15.33 1.58 3.65
CA TYR A 12 -15.40 0.42 2.75
C TYR A 12 -14.38 -0.67 2.99
N ARG A 13 -13.43 -0.50 3.94
CA ARG A 13 -12.34 -1.48 4.17
C ARG A 13 -12.82 -2.92 4.32
N ASP A 14 -13.97 -3.12 4.98
CA ASP A 14 -14.53 -4.45 5.23
C ASP A 14 -15.19 -5.07 3.99
N GLN A 15 -15.36 -4.26 2.92
CA GLN A 15 -15.93 -4.67 1.64
C GLN A 15 -14.87 -4.89 0.56
N LEU A 16 -13.65 -4.35 0.76
CA LEU A 16 -12.56 -4.49 -0.20
C LEU A 16 -11.97 -5.90 -0.13
N ASN A 17 -11.69 -6.49 -1.30
CA ASN A 17 -10.78 -7.63 -1.38
C ASN A 17 -9.32 -7.14 -1.29
N GLY A 18 -8.35 -8.06 -1.18
CA GLY A 18 -6.95 -7.70 -1.00
C GLY A 18 -6.36 -6.91 -2.16
N TYR A 19 -6.80 -7.16 -3.39
CA TYR A 19 -6.33 -6.40 -4.56
C TYR A 19 -6.90 -4.99 -4.57
N GLU A 20 -8.19 -4.81 -4.30
CA GLU A 20 -8.83 -3.50 -4.17
C GLU A 20 -8.21 -2.71 -3.03
N PHE A 21 -7.96 -3.37 -1.89
CA PHE A 21 -7.23 -2.79 -0.78
C PHE A 21 -5.86 -2.28 -1.22
N MET A 22 -5.10 -3.04 -1.98
CA MET A 22 -3.79 -2.63 -2.49
C MET A 22 -3.87 -1.36 -3.32
N PHE A 23 -4.83 -1.24 -4.23
CA PHE A 23 -5.01 -0.02 -5.01
C PHE A 23 -5.37 1.19 -4.14
N ALA A 24 -6.27 1.02 -3.18
CA ALA A 24 -6.66 2.07 -2.25
C ALA A 24 -5.52 2.45 -1.29
N PHE A 25 -4.61 1.52 -1.00
CA PHE A 25 -3.44 1.72 -0.15
C PHE A 25 -2.27 2.43 -0.85
N MET A 26 -2.11 2.30 -2.17
CA MET A 26 -0.99 2.87 -2.93
C MET A 26 -0.70 4.35 -2.63
N PRO A 27 -1.68 5.26 -2.53
CA PRO A 27 -1.43 6.66 -2.19
C PRO A 27 -0.72 6.86 -0.85
N TYR A 28 -1.00 6.02 0.14
CA TYR A 28 -0.33 6.08 1.45
C TYR A 28 1.15 5.71 1.34
N MET A 29 1.47 4.65 0.61
CA MET A 29 2.84 4.18 0.44
C MET A 29 3.70 5.17 -0.37
N HIS A 30 3.09 5.89 -1.33
CA HIS A 30 3.80 6.78 -2.25
C HIS A 30 3.77 8.27 -1.84
N THR A 31 3.19 8.62 -0.70
CA THR A 31 3.23 9.98 -0.17
C THR A 31 4.59 10.33 0.43
N GLU A 32 4.99 11.61 0.35
CA GLU A 32 6.16 12.13 1.08
C GLU A 32 5.80 12.59 2.51
N SER A 33 4.60 12.30 2.99
CA SER A 33 4.18 12.57 4.37
C SER A 33 4.40 11.36 5.27
N LEU A 34 5.30 11.49 6.24
CA LEU A 34 5.56 10.44 7.22
C LEU A 34 4.30 10.05 8.01
N LEU A 35 3.45 11.04 8.33
CA LEU A 35 2.18 10.80 9.02
C LEU A 35 1.28 9.84 8.23
N TYR A 36 1.08 10.11 6.93
CA TYR A 36 0.24 9.28 6.08
C TYR A 36 0.88 7.93 5.77
N GLN A 37 2.20 7.85 5.65
CA GLN A 37 2.89 6.57 5.53
C GLN A 37 2.68 5.69 6.76
N ARG A 38 2.75 6.25 7.98
CA ARG A 38 2.48 5.52 9.23
C ARG A 38 1.03 5.07 9.35
N LYS A 39 0.08 5.91 8.93
CA LYS A 39 -1.33 5.50 8.87
C LYS A 39 -1.51 4.32 7.90
N GLY A 40 -0.93 4.41 6.71
CA GLY A 40 -0.94 3.33 5.74
C GLY A 40 -0.32 2.04 6.28
N GLU A 41 0.84 2.12 6.94
CA GLU A 41 1.49 0.98 7.59
C GLU A 41 0.53 0.27 8.55
N THR A 42 -0.15 1.03 9.41
CA THR A 42 -1.13 0.48 10.37
C THR A 42 -2.29 -0.23 9.65
N GLN A 43 -2.86 0.39 8.62
CA GLN A 43 -3.95 -0.20 7.84
C GLN A 43 -3.51 -1.48 7.12
N PHE A 44 -2.31 -1.47 6.56
CA PHE A 44 -1.73 -2.62 5.88
C PHE A 44 -1.59 -3.82 6.81
N PHE A 45 -1.01 -3.63 7.99
CA PHE A 45 -0.83 -4.72 8.95
C PHE A 45 -2.15 -5.22 9.51
N ASN A 46 -3.13 -4.34 9.73
CA ASN A 46 -4.47 -4.74 10.15
C ASN A 46 -5.13 -5.65 9.11
N GLN A 47 -5.06 -5.28 7.83
CA GLN A 47 -5.62 -6.08 6.73
C GLN A 47 -4.89 -7.42 6.58
N LYS A 48 -3.55 -7.40 6.60
CA LYS A 48 -2.73 -8.62 6.53
C LYS A 48 -3.05 -9.58 7.67
N ASN A 49 -3.19 -9.08 8.89
CA ASN A 49 -3.53 -9.89 10.05
C ASN A 49 -4.93 -10.50 9.94
N LEU A 50 -5.90 -9.75 9.41
CA LEU A 50 -7.24 -10.27 9.15
C LEU A 50 -7.21 -11.52 8.28
N TYR A 51 -6.43 -11.51 7.21
CA TYR A 51 -6.30 -12.67 6.32
C TYR A 51 -5.49 -13.81 6.97
N GLY A 52 -4.39 -13.49 7.64
CA GLY A 52 -3.52 -14.46 8.30
C GLY A 52 -4.20 -15.24 9.45
N THR A 53 -5.19 -14.62 10.11
CA THR A 53 -5.97 -15.29 11.20
C THR A 53 -7.14 -16.11 10.69
N ASN A 54 -7.41 -16.14 9.40
CA ASN A 54 -8.52 -16.81 8.78
C ASN A 54 -8.10 -17.75 7.61
N PRO A 55 -7.12 -18.65 7.81
CA PRO A 55 -6.61 -19.49 6.72
C PRO A 55 -7.74 -20.38 6.16
N GLY A 56 -7.72 -20.55 4.85
CA GLY A 56 -8.71 -21.37 4.13
C GLY A 56 -10.11 -20.77 4.04
N LYS A 57 -10.36 -19.60 4.63
CA LYS A 57 -11.66 -18.93 4.51
C LYS A 57 -11.77 -18.17 3.19
N THR A 58 -13.00 -18.08 2.74
CA THR A 58 -13.41 -17.25 1.62
C THR A 58 -14.44 -16.22 2.11
N LYS A 59 -14.32 -14.99 1.67
CA LYS A 59 -15.29 -13.93 1.95
C LYS A 59 -16.13 -13.71 0.71
N SER A 60 -17.45 -13.81 0.83
CA SER A 60 -18.34 -13.28 -0.19
C SER A 60 -18.50 -11.79 0.03
N LEU A 61 -18.03 -10.99 -0.91
CA LEU A 61 -18.15 -9.53 -0.88
C LEU A 61 -19.50 -9.05 -1.40
N ARG A 62 -20.40 -9.99 -1.72
CA ARG A 62 -21.70 -9.66 -2.33
C ARG A 62 -22.70 -9.27 -1.27
N ASN A 63 -23.18 -8.04 -1.33
CA ASN A 63 -24.41 -7.65 -0.67
C ASN A 63 -25.57 -8.26 -1.48
N PRO A 64 -26.51 -9.01 -0.88
CA PRO A 64 -27.64 -9.61 -1.60
C PRO A 64 -28.54 -8.58 -2.30
N ASN A 65 -28.39 -7.29 -2.00
CA ASN A 65 -29.14 -6.19 -2.61
C ASN A 65 -28.37 -5.48 -3.74
N ASP A 66 -27.16 -5.92 -4.10
CA ASP A 66 -26.38 -5.32 -5.18
C ASP A 66 -26.97 -5.68 -6.54
N THR A 67 -27.03 -4.68 -7.43
CA THR A 67 -27.56 -4.81 -8.79
C THR A 67 -26.74 -5.79 -9.66
N PRO A 68 -27.33 -6.43 -10.67
CA PRO A 68 -26.73 -7.50 -11.47
C PRO A 68 -25.47 -7.11 -12.27
N PHE A 69 -25.06 -5.86 -12.26
CA PHE A 69 -23.91 -5.38 -13.04
C PHE A 69 -22.55 -5.85 -12.51
N MET A 70 -22.48 -6.32 -11.27
CA MET A 70 -21.26 -6.90 -10.66
C MET A 70 -21.37 -8.42 -10.55
N THR A 71 -21.48 -9.10 -11.67
CA THR A 71 -21.81 -10.54 -11.74
C THR A 71 -20.67 -11.51 -11.50
N SER A 72 -19.46 -11.06 -11.18
CA SER A 72 -18.33 -11.93 -10.91
C SER A 72 -17.46 -11.44 -9.76
N ILE A 73 -18.06 -11.29 -8.58
CA ILE A 73 -17.23 -11.20 -7.38
C ILE A 73 -16.83 -12.63 -7.06
N GLU A 74 -15.63 -12.98 -7.46
CA GLU A 74 -14.99 -14.20 -7.03
C GLU A 74 -14.91 -14.22 -5.51
N LEU A 75 -15.15 -15.38 -4.93
CA LEU A 75 -14.91 -15.60 -3.49
C LEU A 75 -13.46 -15.22 -3.19
N THR A 76 -13.28 -14.24 -2.33
CA THR A 76 -11.97 -13.83 -1.85
C THR A 76 -11.28 -15.00 -1.19
N ASN A 77 -10.14 -15.41 -1.72
CA ASN A 77 -9.32 -16.46 -1.13
C ASN A 77 -8.30 -15.82 -0.18
N TYR A 78 -8.55 -15.92 1.11
CA TYR A 78 -7.70 -15.31 2.13
C TYR A 78 -6.25 -15.76 2.09
N ASP A 79 -5.96 -16.99 1.70
CA ASP A 79 -4.58 -17.47 1.62
C ASP A 79 -3.81 -16.78 0.49
N LYS A 80 -4.42 -16.64 -0.69
CA LYS A 80 -3.81 -15.91 -1.82
C LYS A 80 -3.60 -14.44 -1.50
N GLU A 81 -4.57 -13.80 -0.87
CA GLU A 81 -4.48 -12.39 -0.50
C GLU A 81 -3.47 -12.16 0.60
N TYR A 82 -3.36 -13.06 1.57
CA TYR A 82 -2.33 -13.02 2.59
C TYR A 82 -0.93 -13.10 1.99
N GLU A 83 -0.67 -14.06 1.08
CA GLU A 83 0.63 -14.19 0.43
C GLU A 83 0.96 -12.98 -0.47
N MET A 84 -0.04 -12.41 -1.13
CA MET A 84 0.13 -11.17 -1.89
C MET A 84 0.55 -10.01 -0.96
N LEU A 85 -0.18 -9.77 0.13
CA LEU A 85 0.17 -8.71 1.09
C LEU A 85 1.54 -8.96 1.72
N LYS A 86 1.86 -10.21 2.04
CA LYS A 86 3.18 -10.58 2.56
C LYS A 86 4.30 -10.23 1.58
N SER A 87 4.09 -10.43 0.28
CA SER A 87 5.06 -10.06 -0.76
C SER A 87 5.24 -8.54 -0.90
N MET A 88 4.23 -7.75 -0.52
CA MET A 88 4.27 -6.29 -0.59
C MET A 88 4.91 -5.62 0.64
N GLU A 89 5.00 -6.32 1.76
CA GLU A 89 5.54 -5.78 3.01
C GLU A 89 6.96 -5.19 2.88
N PRO A 90 7.92 -5.84 2.18
CA PRO A 90 9.25 -5.24 1.99
C PRO A 90 9.22 -3.92 1.21
N HIS A 91 8.30 -3.77 0.26
CA HIS A 91 8.12 -2.53 -0.51
C HIS A 91 7.60 -1.40 0.38
N LEU A 92 6.57 -1.69 1.20
CA LEU A 92 6.05 -0.75 2.18
C LEU A 92 7.15 -0.26 3.13
N LYS A 93 7.91 -1.19 3.73
CA LYS A 93 9.01 -0.85 4.64
C LYS A 93 10.08 -0.02 3.95
N GLY A 94 10.46 -0.37 2.73
CA GLY A 94 11.45 0.37 1.97
C GLY A 94 11.04 1.82 1.67
N HIS A 95 9.76 2.05 1.34
CA HIS A 95 9.25 3.43 1.15
C HIS A 95 9.27 4.22 2.46
N LEU A 96 8.82 3.60 3.55
CA LEU A 96 8.80 4.24 4.86
C LEU A 96 10.20 4.61 5.34
N GLU A 97 11.19 3.72 5.17
CA GLU A 97 12.60 3.98 5.51
C GLU A 97 13.15 5.20 4.75
N VAL A 98 12.85 5.33 3.46
CA VAL A 98 13.27 6.49 2.66
C VAL A 98 12.66 7.78 3.20
N ILE A 99 11.37 7.78 3.50
CA ILE A 99 10.71 8.98 4.04
C ILE A 99 11.18 9.30 5.46
N GLN A 100 11.48 8.29 6.27
CA GLN A 100 12.10 8.50 7.59
C GLN A 100 13.50 9.11 7.50
N GLY A 101 14.30 8.66 6.52
CA GLY A 101 15.68 9.10 6.35
C GLY A 101 15.81 10.48 5.68
N PHE A 102 14.97 10.76 4.68
CA PHE A 102 15.11 11.96 3.84
C PHE A 102 13.92 12.92 3.90
N GLY A 103 12.79 12.51 4.47
CA GLY A 103 11.54 13.31 4.45
C GLY A 103 10.88 13.39 3.08
N ARG A 104 11.50 12.82 2.04
CA ARG A 104 11.05 12.85 0.65
C ARG A 104 11.65 11.67 -0.13
N PHE A 105 11.16 11.46 -1.36
CA PHE A 105 11.77 10.47 -2.27
C PHE A 105 12.86 11.13 -3.13
N PRO A 106 14.16 10.87 -2.88
CA PRO A 106 15.27 11.48 -3.64
C PRO A 106 15.17 11.26 -5.15
N LYS A 107 14.72 10.09 -5.59
CA LYS A 107 14.55 9.78 -7.03
C LYS A 107 13.57 10.72 -7.75
N ARG A 108 12.68 11.40 -7.03
CA ARG A 108 11.73 12.37 -7.60
C ARG A 108 12.32 13.78 -7.73
N ASN A 109 13.50 14.05 -7.16
CA ASN A 109 14.05 15.40 -7.10
C ASN A 109 14.21 16.02 -8.49
N VAL A 110 14.78 15.29 -9.44
CA VAL A 110 14.96 15.78 -10.82
C VAL A 110 13.62 16.11 -11.46
N ALA A 111 12.64 15.23 -11.39
CA ALA A 111 11.32 15.42 -11.99
C ALA A 111 10.54 16.59 -11.35
N LEU A 112 10.82 16.89 -10.07
CA LEU A 112 10.18 17.97 -9.31
C LEU A 112 11.02 19.26 -9.24
N GLY A 113 12.12 19.32 -9.97
CA GLY A 113 13.01 20.50 -10.00
C GLY A 113 13.67 20.78 -8.63
N ARG A 114 13.89 19.75 -7.80
CA ARG A 114 14.49 19.87 -6.47
C ARG A 114 15.98 19.54 -6.54
N GLU A 115 16.82 20.28 -5.85
CA GLU A 115 18.23 19.94 -5.67
C GLU A 115 18.36 18.76 -4.70
N SER A 116 19.28 17.84 -5.03
CA SER A 116 19.61 16.71 -4.19
C SER A 116 20.73 17.07 -3.22
N THR A 117 20.58 16.68 -1.95
CA THR A 117 21.64 16.78 -0.96
C THR A 117 22.75 15.75 -1.21
N SER A 118 23.94 15.95 -0.65
CA SER A 118 25.05 15.00 -0.77
C SER A 118 24.69 13.62 -0.23
N SER A 119 23.87 13.54 0.83
CA SER A 119 23.38 12.28 1.40
C SER A 119 22.41 11.56 0.46
N GLU A 120 21.51 12.31 -0.20
CA GLU A 120 20.58 11.74 -1.19
C GLU A 120 21.32 11.24 -2.44
N ILE A 121 22.34 11.97 -2.91
CA ILE A 121 23.17 11.53 -4.03
C ILE A 121 23.85 10.19 -3.69
N LYS A 122 24.51 10.14 -2.53
CA LYS A 122 25.15 8.89 -2.07
C LYS A 122 24.18 7.73 -1.93
N TYR A 123 22.96 8.00 -1.44
CA TYR A 123 21.90 7.00 -1.35
C TYR A 123 21.49 6.50 -2.74
N MET A 124 21.25 7.39 -3.71
CA MET A 124 20.86 7.03 -5.06
C MET A 124 21.93 6.26 -5.84
N GLU A 125 23.21 6.49 -5.55
CA GLU A 125 24.35 5.79 -6.16
C GLU A 125 24.55 4.37 -5.60
N SER A 126 23.91 4.02 -4.49
CA SER A 126 24.07 2.70 -3.90
C SER A 126 23.52 1.60 -4.82
N PRO A 127 24.22 0.48 -5.01
CA PRO A 127 23.79 -0.59 -5.91
C PRO A 127 22.43 -1.20 -5.54
N GLU A 128 22.09 -1.17 -4.26
CA GLU A 128 20.81 -1.67 -3.73
C GLU A 128 19.65 -0.80 -4.17
N VAL A 129 19.83 0.52 -4.16
CA VAL A 129 18.81 1.50 -4.56
C VAL A 129 18.65 1.56 -6.07
N GLN A 130 19.74 1.38 -6.83
CA GLN A 130 19.68 1.35 -8.29
C GLN A 130 18.85 0.16 -8.82
N LYS A 131 18.80 -0.94 -8.09
CA LYS A 131 18.00 -2.13 -8.44
C LYS A 131 16.52 -1.99 -8.09
N ARG A 132 16.15 -1.00 -7.26
CA ARG A 132 14.75 -0.78 -6.87
C ARG A 132 14.02 0.06 -7.91
N PRO A 133 12.78 -0.28 -8.32
CA PRO A 133 12.04 0.46 -9.35
C PRO A 133 11.51 1.83 -8.91
N TYR A 134 11.61 2.15 -7.62
CA TYR A 134 11.07 3.39 -7.02
C TYR A 134 12.17 4.24 -6.38
#